data_d45762a236e88bcc24e3727979e2199d
#
_entry.id   d45762a236e88bcc24e3727979e2199d
#
_cell.length_a   1.000
_cell.length_b   1.000
_cell.length_c   1.000
_cell.angle_alpha   90.00
_cell.angle_beta   90.00
_cell.angle_gamma   90.00
#
_symmetry.space_group_name_H-M   'P 1'
#
loop_
_entity.id
_entity.type
_entity.pdbx_description
1 polymer ?
#
loop_
_entity_poly.entity_id
_entity_poly.type
_entity_poly.pdbx_seq_one_letter_code
_entity_poly.pdbx_strand_id
1 'polypeptide(L)'
;MDEENGYPNHIDLWKQFVFALGVTPEELEAHEPSEAAKAKVATFMRWCTGDSLAAGVAALYSYESQIPRIAREKIRGLTEYFGFSNPEDYAYFTEHEEADVRHAREEKALIEMLLKDDADKVLEASQEVTQSLYGFLDSFLDPRTCCSCHQSY
;
A
#
# COMPACT_ATOMS: atom_id res chain seq x y z
N MET A 1 4.54 8.85 12.45
CA MET A 1 5.36 10.09 12.58
C MET A 1 6.03 10.40 11.25
N ASP A 2 6.68 9.43 10.60
CA ASP A 2 7.33 9.63 9.28
C ASP A 2 6.31 9.99 8.19
N GLU A 3 5.13 9.34 8.20
CA GLU A 3 4.07 9.58 7.22
C GLU A 3 3.50 11.01 7.26
N GLU A 4 3.41 11.63 8.44
CA GLU A 4 2.71 12.89 8.64
C GLU A 4 3.62 14.10 8.84
N ASN A 5 4.85 13.90 9.35
CA ASN A 5 5.72 15.01 9.77
C ASN A 5 6.83 15.35 8.75
N GLY A 6 6.95 14.62 7.66
CA GLY A 6 7.84 14.96 6.55
C GLY A 6 7.38 16.23 5.82
N TYR A 7 8.31 16.92 5.15
CA TYR A 7 7.94 17.99 4.23
C TYR A 7 8.69 17.78 2.91
N PRO A 8 7.99 17.43 1.84
CA PRO A 8 6.57 17.08 1.78
C PRO A 8 6.24 15.80 2.59
N ASN A 9 5.04 15.70 3.14
CA ASN A 9 4.57 14.46 3.77
C ASN A 9 4.11 13.44 2.72
N HIS A 10 3.85 12.18 3.12
CA HIS A 10 3.50 11.12 2.16
C HIS A 10 2.18 11.39 1.43
N ILE A 11 1.22 12.08 2.06
CA ILE A 11 -0.03 12.48 1.40
C ILE A 11 0.24 13.50 0.30
N ASP A 12 1.14 14.46 0.51
CA ASP A 12 1.50 15.45 -0.48
C ASP A 12 2.25 14.82 -1.66
N LEU A 13 3.17 13.88 -1.38
CA LEU A 13 3.86 13.11 -2.42
C LEU A 13 2.87 12.26 -3.25
N TRP A 14 1.89 11.64 -2.59
CA TRP A 14 0.83 10.90 -3.28
C TRP A 14 -0.01 11.79 -4.18
N LYS A 15 -0.43 12.97 -3.70
CA LYS A 15 -1.17 13.95 -4.50
C LYS A 15 -0.36 14.42 -5.71
N GLN A 16 0.93 14.70 -5.51
CA GLN A 16 1.84 15.08 -6.59
C GLN A 16 1.88 14.02 -7.69
N PHE A 17 2.02 12.74 -7.32
CA PHE A 17 1.96 11.64 -8.27
C PHE A 17 0.61 11.56 -9.01
N VAL A 18 -0.52 11.70 -8.30
CA VAL A 18 -1.86 11.68 -8.89
C VAL A 18 -2.06 12.83 -9.89
N PHE A 19 -1.54 14.02 -9.56
CA PHE A 19 -1.58 15.16 -10.47
C PHE A 19 -0.67 14.98 -11.70
N ALA A 20 0.47 14.33 -11.53
CA ALA A 20 1.34 13.97 -12.66
C ALA A 20 0.70 12.96 -13.62
N LEU A 21 -0.27 12.15 -13.15
CA LEU A 21 -1.13 11.31 -13.99
C LEU A 21 -2.21 12.11 -14.74
N GLY A 22 -2.36 13.41 -14.48
CA GLY A 22 -3.32 14.29 -15.14
C GLY A 22 -4.67 14.40 -14.43
N VAL A 23 -4.81 13.86 -13.22
CA VAL A 23 -6.01 14.04 -12.39
C VAL A 23 -5.99 15.44 -11.80
N THR A 24 -7.11 16.15 -11.88
CA THR A 24 -7.22 17.48 -11.29
C THR A 24 -7.53 17.43 -9.78
N PRO A 25 -7.24 18.51 -9.04
CA PRO A 25 -7.63 18.60 -7.62
C PRO A 25 -9.13 18.40 -7.39
N GLU A 26 -9.97 18.93 -8.27
CA GLU A 26 -11.42 18.82 -8.19
C GLU A 26 -11.90 17.38 -8.42
N GLU A 27 -11.28 16.66 -9.36
CA GLU A 27 -11.56 15.23 -9.59
C GLU A 27 -11.12 14.38 -8.41
N LEU A 28 -9.97 14.68 -7.82
CA LEU A 28 -9.48 13.96 -6.64
C LEU A 28 -10.41 14.19 -5.43
N GLU A 29 -10.86 15.43 -5.21
CA GLU A 29 -11.78 15.76 -4.11
C GLU A 29 -13.17 15.13 -4.29
N ALA A 30 -13.65 15.06 -5.52
CA ALA A 30 -14.94 14.46 -5.86
C ALA A 30 -14.92 12.92 -5.90
N HIS A 31 -13.74 12.31 -5.81
CA HIS A 31 -13.60 10.85 -5.93
C HIS A 31 -14.14 10.11 -4.71
N GLU A 32 -15.11 9.22 -4.95
CA GLU A 32 -15.63 8.30 -3.94
C GLU A 32 -14.87 6.97 -3.97
N PRO A 33 -14.25 6.55 -2.85
CA PRO A 33 -13.55 5.28 -2.79
C PRO A 33 -14.48 4.10 -3.06
N SER A 34 -13.99 3.11 -3.79
CA SER A 34 -14.72 1.87 -4.02
C SER A 34 -15.00 1.12 -2.71
N GLU A 35 -16.02 0.24 -2.69
CA GLU A 35 -16.31 -0.58 -1.51
C GLU A 35 -15.12 -1.48 -1.12
N ALA A 36 -14.35 -1.98 -2.10
CA ALA A 36 -13.14 -2.74 -1.84
C ALA A 36 -12.04 -1.89 -1.17
N ALA A 37 -11.90 -0.61 -1.58
CA ALA A 37 -10.98 0.33 -0.93
C ALA A 37 -11.40 0.62 0.51
N LYS A 38 -12.70 0.89 0.74
CA LYS A 38 -13.26 1.12 2.08
C LYS A 38 -13.07 -0.10 2.98
N ALA A 39 -13.34 -1.30 2.46
CA ALA A 39 -13.15 -2.55 3.21
C ALA A 39 -11.68 -2.78 3.60
N LYS A 40 -10.74 -2.52 2.68
CA LYS A 40 -9.30 -2.58 2.97
C LYS A 40 -8.92 -1.65 4.12
N VAL A 41 -9.31 -0.38 4.04
CA VAL A 41 -9.01 0.60 5.10
C VAL A 41 -9.63 0.19 6.43
N ALA A 42 -10.89 -0.28 6.44
CA ALA A 42 -11.56 -0.75 7.64
C ALA A 42 -10.84 -1.94 8.30
N THR A 43 -10.27 -2.85 7.49
CA THR A 43 -9.49 -3.99 7.99
C THR A 43 -8.21 -3.52 8.70
N PHE A 44 -7.44 -2.61 8.10
CA PHE A 44 -6.27 -2.03 8.75
C PHE A 44 -6.64 -1.30 10.05
N MET A 45 -7.63 -0.40 9.97
CA MET A 45 -8.06 0.38 11.14
C MET A 45 -8.48 -0.52 12.30
N ARG A 46 -9.22 -1.61 12.04
CA ARG A 46 -9.64 -2.56 13.07
C ARG A 46 -8.44 -3.18 13.80
N TRP A 47 -7.41 -3.60 13.09
CA TRP A 47 -6.23 -4.20 13.69
C TRP A 47 -5.32 -3.18 14.37
N CYS A 48 -5.09 -2.01 13.74
CA CYS A 48 -4.21 -0.97 14.28
C CYS A 48 -4.82 -0.25 15.50
N THR A 49 -6.15 -0.26 15.67
CA THR A 49 -6.83 0.35 16.83
C THR A 49 -7.35 -0.68 17.82
N GLY A 50 -7.08 -1.97 17.61
CA GLY A 50 -7.48 -3.07 18.48
C GLY A 50 -6.62 -3.18 19.74
N ASP A 51 -6.98 -4.13 20.61
CA ASP A 51 -6.35 -4.31 21.92
C ASP A 51 -4.96 -4.99 21.85
N SER A 52 -4.59 -5.60 20.71
CA SER A 52 -3.31 -6.28 20.53
C SER A 52 -2.33 -5.42 19.73
N LEU A 53 -1.34 -4.86 20.41
CA LEU A 53 -0.27 -4.12 19.75
C LEU A 53 0.49 -4.99 18.75
N ALA A 54 0.78 -6.26 19.10
CA ALA A 54 1.46 -7.19 18.20
C ALA A 54 0.70 -7.44 16.89
N ALA A 55 -0.64 -7.60 16.98
CA ALA A 55 -1.48 -7.77 15.81
C ALA A 55 -1.58 -6.51 14.94
N GLY A 56 -1.66 -5.33 15.57
CA GLY A 56 -1.63 -4.05 14.86
C GLY A 56 -0.33 -3.84 14.09
N VAL A 57 0.81 -4.12 14.71
CA VAL A 57 2.13 -4.05 14.04
C VAL A 57 2.22 -5.11 12.93
N ALA A 58 1.69 -6.33 13.14
CA ALA A 58 1.68 -7.37 12.12
C ALA A 58 0.80 -7.02 10.91
N ALA A 59 -0.27 -6.27 11.12
CA ALA A 59 -1.10 -5.73 10.05
C ALA A 59 -0.30 -4.77 9.15
N LEU A 60 0.46 -3.85 9.72
CA LEU A 60 1.36 -2.94 8.99
C LEU A 60 2.47 -3.71 8.29
N TYR A 61 3.17 -4.58 9.00
CA TYR A 61 4.26 -5.41 8.45
C TYR A 61 3.83 -6.22 7.23
N SER A 62 2.61 -6.77 7.25
CA SER A 62 2.07 -7.57 6.14
C SER A 62 1.96 -6.77 4.84
N TYR A 63 1.88 -5.45 4.92
CA TYR A 63 1.87 -4.52 3.79
C TYR A 63 3.27 -3.97 3.52
N GLU A 64 3.88 -3.27 4.49
CA GLU A 64 5.10 -2.49 4.32
C GLU A 64 6.32 -3.35 3.95
N SER A 65 6.39 -4.59 4.46
CA SER A 65 7.49 -5.52 4.10
C SER A 65 7.62 -5.84 2.60
N GLN A 66 6.56 -5.61 1.82
CA GLN A 66 6.56 -5.87 0.38
C GLN A 66 6.75 -4.60 -0.46
N ILE A 67 6.51 -3.44 0.14
CA ILE A 67 6.47 -2.16 -0.59
C ILE A 67 7.80 -1.81 -1.26
N PRO A 68 8.99 -2.01 -0.68
CA PRO A 68 10.25 -1.68 -1.36
C PRO A 68 10.38 -2.34 -2.74
N ARG A 69 9.99 -3.61 -2.85
CA ARG A 69 10.00 -4.33 -4.13
C ARG A 69 8.91 -3.82 -5.07
N ILE A 70 7.71 -3.59 -4.55
CA ILE A 70 6.57 -3.11 -5.35
C ILE A 70 6.84 -1.69 -5.85
N ALA A 71 7.37 -0.80 -5.01
CA ALA A 71 7.72 0.57 -5.36
C ALA A 71 8.74 0.61 -6.51
N ARG A 72 9.80 -0.19 -6.43
CA ARG A 72 10.80 -0.33 -7.49
C ARG A 72 10.18 -0.77 -8.82
N GLU A 73 9.31 -1.79 -8.80
CA GLU A 73 8.61 -2.25 -10.01
C GLU A 73 7.66 -1.19 -10.57
N LYS A 74 7.01 -0.41 -9.70
CA LYS A 74 6.16 0.71 -10.13
C LYS A 74 6.99 1.82 -10.78
N ILE A 75 8.10 2.25 -10.17
CA ILE A 75 9.01 3.26 -10.74
C ILE A 75 9.48 2.79 -12.12
N ARG A 76 9.92 1.52 -12.24
CA ARG A 76 10.33 0.95 -13.52
C ARG A 76 9.19 1.02 -14.55
N GLY A 77 7.99 0.59 -14.20
CA GLY A 77 6.83 0.63 -15.09
C GLY A 77 6.46 2.04 -15.51
N LEU A 78 6.46 3.01 -14.60
CA LEU A 78 6.18 4.42 -14.89
C LEU A 78 7.18 5.02 -15.87
N THR A 79 8.47 4.73 -15.69
CA THR A 79 9.53 5.26 -16.55
C THR A 79 9.60 4.56 -17.92
N GLU A 80 9.46 3.24 -17.97
CA GLU A 80 9.59 2.46 -19.21
C GLU A 80 8.34 2.53 -20.10
N TYR A 81 7.13 2.55 -19.51
CA TYR A 81 5.89 2.38 -20.27
C TYR A 81 4.95 3.58 -20.24
N PHE A 82 5.04 4.43 -19.22
CA PHE A 82 4.14 5.57 -19.04
C PHE A 82 4.80 6.93 -19.30
N GLY A 83 6.10 6.95 -19.65
CA GLY A 83 6.82 8.15 -20.06
C GLY A 83 7.17 9.11 -18.92
N PHE A 84 7.12 8.67 -17.67
CA PHE A 84 7.54 9.47 -16.52
C PHE A 84 9.06 9.69 -16.59
N SER A 85 9.47 10.94 -16.69
CA SER A 85 10.90 11.32 -16.80
C SER A 85 11.39 12.23 -15.67
N ASN A 86 10.45 12.88 -14.97
CA ASN A 86 10.78 13.72 -13.82
C ASN A 86 10.67 12.90 -12.53
N PRO A 87 11.78 12.72 -11.76
CA PRO A 87 11.77 11.95 -10.51
C PRO A 87 10.79 12.47 -9.46
N GLU A 88 10.49 13.77 -9.46
CA GLU A 88 9.52 14.36 -8.52
C GLU A 88 8.10 13.81 -8.72
N ASP A 89 7.75 13.43 -9.96
CA ASP A 89 6.41 12.94 -10.28
C ASP A 89 6.12 11.54 -9.71
N TYR A 90 7.15 10.81 -9.29
CA TYR A 90 7.03 9.50 -8.65
C TYR A 90 7.80 9.41 -7.31
N ALA A 91 8.13 10.56 -6.71
CA ALA A 91 8.85 10.64 -5.44
C ALA A 91 8.17 9.86 -4.30
N TYR A 92 6.84 9.75 -4.31
CA TYR A 92 6.08 8.89 -3.40
C TYR A 92 6.62 7.46 -3.36
N PHE A 93 6.87 6.86 -4.51
CA PHE A 93 7.39 5.49 -4.58
C PHE A 93 8.86 5.41 -4.21
N THR A 94 9.66 6.43 -4.51
CA THR A 94 11.08 6.48 -4.12
C THR A 94 11.22 6.55 -2.60
N GLU A 95 10.41 7.37 -1.93
CA GLU A 95 10.39 7.46 -0.47
C GLU A 95 10.05 6.11 0.17
N HIS A 96 8.98 5.45 -0.30
CA HIS A 96 8.57 4.16 0.23
C HIS A 96 9.55 3.01 -0.12
N GLU A 97 10.29 3.09 -1.22
CA GLU A 97 11.35 2.11 -1.51
C GLU A 97 12.44 2.11 -0.42
N GLU A 98 12.74 3.27 0.15
CA GLU A 98 13.78 3.44 1.15
C GLU A 98 13.25 3.31 2.58
N ALA A 99 12.16 4.01 2.91
CA ALA A 99 11.60 4.06 4.27
C ALA A 99 11.11 2.69 4.74
N ASP A 100 10.39 1.95 3.89
CA ASP A 100 9.75 0.69 4.29
C ASP A 100 10.75 -0.47 4.50
N VAL A 101 11.97 -0.35 4.03
CA VAL A 101 13.06 -1.27 4.44
C VAL A 101 13.36 -1.15 5.93
N ARG A 102 13.37 0.07 6.45
CA ARG A 102 13.59 0.34 7.87
C ARG A 102 12.35 -0.03 8.69
N HIS A 103 11.18 0.42 8.25
CA HIS A 103 9.91 0.14 8.93
C HIS A 103 9.69 -1.37 9.08
N ALA A 104 9.77 -2.14 8.01
CA ALA A 104 9.59 -3.60 8.06
C ALA A 104 10.58 -4.29 9.02
N ARG A 105 11.83 -3.82 9.11
CA ARG A 105 12.80 -4.37 10.06
C ARG A 105 12.41 -4.07 11.51
N GLU A 106 11.97 -2.84 11.79
CA GLU A 106 11.57 -2.41 13.13
C GLU A 106 10.27 -3.09 13.56
N GLU A 107 9.28 -3.16 12.66
CA GLU A 107 8.02 -3.87 12.89
C GLU A 107 8.23 -5.35 13.19
N LYS A 108 9.09 -6.02 12.39
CA LYS A 108 9.46 -7.42 12.64
C LYS A 108 10.06 -7.61 14.03
N ALA A 109 10.98 -6.74 14.43
CA ALA A 109 11.59 -6.81 15.77
C ALA A 109 10.55 -6.60 16.87
N LEU A 110 9.59 -5.69 16.69
CA LEU A 110 8.49 -5.47 17.64
C LEU A 110 7.57 -6.70 17.72
N ILE A 111 7.21 -7.30 16.59
CA ILE A 111 6.40 -8.53 16.57
C ILE A 111 7.13 -9.64 17.35
N GLU A 112 8.40 -9.87 17.10
CA GLU A 112 9.22 -10.89 17.79
C GLU A 112 9.25 -10.67 19.32
N MET A 113 9.29 -9.42 19.78
CA MET A 113 9.25 -9.08 21.21
C MET A 113 7.87 -9.34 21.84
N LEU A 114 6.80 -9.09 21.10
CA LEU A 114 5.41 -9.08 21.59
C LEU A 114 4.67 -10.40 21.35
N LEU A 115 5.26 -11.32 20.58
CA LEU A 115 4.58 -12.50 20.03
C LEU A 115 4.05 -13.49 21.10
N LYS A 116 4.64 -13.52 22.30
CA LYS A 116 4.44 -14.60 23.29
C LYS A 116 2.98 -14.84 23.67
N ASP A 117 2.19 -13.78 23.73
CA ASP A 117 0.82 -13.84 24.26
C ASP A 117 -0.26 -13.66 23.18
N ASP A 118 0.14 -13.30 21.94
CA ASP A 118 -0.77 -12.86 20.88
C ASP A 118 -0.52 -13.52 19.50
N ALA A 119 0.16 -14.67 19.48
CA ALA A 119 0.56 -15.34 18.24
C ALA A 119 -0.63 -15.63 17.28
N ASP A 120 -1.76 -16.04 17.83
CA ASP A 120 -2.95 -16.33 17.02
C ASP A 120 -3.52 -15.03 16.39
N LYS A 121 -3.56 -13.95 17.16
CA LYS A 121 -4.01 -12.64 16.66
C LYS A 121 -3.04 -12.05 15.61
N VAL A 122 -1.75 -12.23 15.78
CA VAL A 122 -0.73 -11.83 14.79
C VAL A 122 -0.95 -12.55 13.45
N LEU A 123 -1.19 -13.85 13.51
CA LEU A 123 -1.47 -14.65 12.31
C LEU A 123 -2.79 -14.24 11.66
N GLU A 124 -3.85 -14.06 12.45
CA GLU A 124 -5.16 -13.63 11.97
C GLU A 124 -5.10 -12.25 11.31
N ALA A 125 -4.43 -11.26 11.94
CA ALA A 125 -4.24 -9.93 11.40
C ALA A 125 -3.51 -9.96 10.05
N SER A 126 -2.41 -10.72 9.98
CA SER A 126 -1.63 -10.87 8.75
C SER A 126 -2.45 -11.50 7.62
N GLN A 127 -3.25 -12.53 7.92
CA GLN A 127 -4.11 -13.20 6.94
C GLN A 127 -5.21 -12.27 6.44
N GLU A 128 -5.94 -11.60 7.34
CA GLU A 128 -7.04 -10.73 6.95
C GLU A 128 -6.58 -9.50 6.17
N VAL A 129 -5.48 -8.87 6.59
CA VAL A 129 -4.90 -7.73 5.84
C VAL A 129 -4.47 -8.19 4.45
N THR A 130 -3.77 -9.31 4.35
CA THR A 130 -3.36 -9.85 3.05
C THR A 130 -4.56 -10.16 2.16
N GLN A 131 -5.61 -10.78 2.69
CA GLN A 131 -6.85 -11.05 1.95
C GLN A 131 -7.54 -9.77 1.51
N SER A 132 -7.59 -8.75 2.36
CA SER A 132 -8.20 -7.45 2.02
C SER A 132 -7.43 -6.73 0.92
N LEU A 133 -6.10 -6.83 0.92
CA LEU A 133 -5.24 -6.27 -0.13
C LEU A 133 -5.48 -6.98 -1.48
N TYR A 134 -5.51 -8.31 -1.50
CA TYR A 134 -5.83 -9.05 -2.72
C TYR A 134 -7.25 -8.75 -3.20
N GLY A 135 -8.25 -8.72 -2.32
CA GLY A 135 -9.62 -8.36 -2.68
C GLY A 135 -9.72 -6.95 -3.29
N PHE A 136 -8.93 -5.99 -2.78
CA PHE A 136 -8.83 -4.68 -3.37
C PHE A 136 -8.19 -4.71 -4.77
N LEU A 137 -7.08 -5.44 -4.94
CA LEU A 137 -6.42 -5.57 -6.25
C LEU A 137 -7.30 -6.28 -7.27
N ASP A 138 -7.97 -7.36 -6.87
CA ASP A 138 -8.88 -8.12 -7.73
C ASP A 138 -10.08 -7.28 -8.19
N SER A 139 -10.48 -6.26 -7.42
CA SER A 139 -11.57 -5.36 -7.81
C SER A 139 -11.28 -4.53 -9.08
N PHE A 140 -10.01 -4.43 -9.49
CA PHE A 140 -9.61 -3.79 -10.75
C PHE A 140 -9.53 -4.76 -11.93
N LEU A 141 -9.60 -6.07 -11.67
CA LEU A 141 -9.58 -7.08 -12.72
C LEU A 141 -10.99 -7.25 -13.26
N ASP A 142 -11.27 -6.71 -14.47
CA ASP A 142 -12.52 -7.02 -15.16
C ASP A 142 -12.42 -8.45 -15.74
N PRO A 143 -13.28 -9.39 -15.30
CA PRO A 143 -13.29 -10.75 -15.83
C PRO A 143 -13.44 -10.81 -17.37
N ARG A 144 -13.99 -9.76 -17.99
CA ARG A 144 -14.17 -9.67 -19.44
C ARG A 144 -12.90 -9.26 -20.19
N THR A 145 -11.96 -8.57 -19.53
CA THR A 145 -10.69 -8.16 -20.11
C THR A 145 -9.60 -9.23 -19.99
N CYS A 146 -9.70 -10.10 -19.01
CA CYS A 146 -8.76 -11.20 -18.80
C CYS A 146 -8.82 -12.27 -19.91
N CYS A 147 -9.98 -12.45 -20.59
CA CYS A 147 -10.14 -13.43 -21.68
C CYS A 147 -9.64 -12.94 -23.05
N SER A 148 -9.36 -11.65 -23.23
CA SER A 148 -8.92 -11.12 -24.53
C SER A 148 -7.43 -11.32 -24.82
N CYS A 149 -6.63 -11.71 -23.83
CA CYS A 149 -5.19 -11.94 -23.99
C CYS A 149 -4.83 -13.35 -24.51
N HIS A 150 -5.83 -14.26 -24.69
CA HIS A 150 -5.58 -15.66 -25.07
C HIS A 150 -6.01 -16.03 -26.50
N GLN A 151 -6.34 -15.08 -27.36
CA GLN A 151 -6.76 -15.34 -28.74
C GLN A 151 -5.82 -14.76 -29.82
N SER A 152 -4.54 -14.64 -29.54
CA SER A 152 -3.56 -14.23 -30.55
C SER A 152 -2.24 -14.97 -30.37
N TYR A 153 -2.25 -16.28 -30.67
CA TYR A 153 -1.07 -17.06 -31.09
C TYR A 153 -1.53 -18.21 -31.99
#